data_97632a3372e37df9103396e108a04c69
#
_entry.id   97632a3372e37df9103396e108a04c69
#
_cell.length_a   1.000
_cell.length_b   1.000
_cell.length_c   1.000
_cell.angle_alpha   90.00
_cell.angle_beta   90.00
_cell.angle_gamma   90.00
#
_symmetry.space_group_name_H-M   'P 1'
#
loop_
_entity.id
_entity.type
_entity.pdbx_description
1 polymer ?
#
loop_
_entity_poly.entity_id
_entity_poly.type
_entity_poly.pdbx_seq_one_letter_code
_entity_poly.pdbx_strand_id
1 'polypeptide(L)'
;MDRLKDKVALITGGVAGIGLGIAECYIREGAKVVLTANHNVDGGKRAVEKFGDDKSLFVQMNVADEGDWQDTIQKTIDKFGKLDILVNNAGVGGVNGPVESLSLKDWQQTIDINLTGNFLGEKYAIQAMKKYSNAKGSIINISSVAGLVGLPLSPAYSASKGGTRLLTHATALSLAQQKVDIRVNSVHPGWIATDIVPKEYEKQIVSTIPVGHMGEPVDIGEICIYLGSDESKFANGAEFVIDGAQRA
;
A
#
# COMPACT_ATOMS: atom_id res chain seq x y z
N MET A 1 -4.50 16.42 15.15
CA MET A 1 -3.98 15.34 16.03
C MET A 1 -2.63 14.99 15.47
N ASP A 2 -1.64 14.66 16.26
CA ASP A 2 -0.24 14.53 15.78
C ASP A 2 0.24 13.07 15.92
N ARG A 3 -0.62 12.10 15.57
CA ARG A 3 -0.33 10.65 15.75
C ARG A 3 0.87 10.16 14.92
N LEU A 4 1.18 10.86 13.82
CA LEU A 4 2.30 10.56 12.93
C LEU A 4 3.31 11.72 12.88
N LYS A 5 3.29 12.61 13.88
CA LYS A 5 4.21 13.75 13.94
C LYS A 5 5.66 13.31 13.73
N ASP A 6 6.34 14.03 12.84
CA ASP A 6 7.73 13.81 12.47
C ASP A 6 8.06 12.44 11.83
N LYS A 7 7.07 11.58 11.55
CA LYS A 7 7.27 10.34 10.77
C LYS A 7 7.44 10.68 9.29
N VAL A 8 8.27 9.90 8.61
CA VAL A 8 8.46 9.93 7.16
C VAL A 8 7.88 8.67 6.55
N ALA A 9 6.92 8.82 5.64
CA ALA A 9 6.23 7.71 5.00
C ALA A 9 6.48 7.69 3.49
N LEU A 10 6.80 6.51 2.93
CA LEU A 10 6.81 6.25 1.50
C LEU A 10 5.53 5.50 1.13
N ILE A 11 4.75 6.04 0.19
CA ILE A 11 3.46 5.49 -0.25
C ILE A 11 3.52 5.21 -1.74
N THR A 12 3.55 3.96 -2.14
CA THR A 12 3.55 3.58 -3.56
C THR A 12 2.15 3.73 -4.16
N GLY A 13 2.06 4.26 -5.39
CA GLY A 13 0.77 4.64 -5.98
C GLY A 13 0.04 5.73 -5.19
N GLY A 14 0.79 6.62 -4.52
CA GLY A 14 0.28 7.60 -3.55
C GLY A 14 -0.39 8.84 -4.15
N VAL A 15 -0.60 8.89 -5.47
CA VAL A 15 -1.08 10.10 -6.18
C VAL A 15 -2.54 10.01 -6.62
N ALA A 16 -3.23 8.90 -6.34
CA ALA A 16 -4.63 8.68 -6.67
C ALA A 16 -5.27 7.64 -5.75
N GLY A 17 -6.59 7.56 -5.75
CA GLY A 17 -7.37 6.52 -5.07
C GLY A 17 -6.99 6.30 -3.61
N ILE A 18 -6.86 5.03 -3.20
CA ILE A 18 -6.53 4.65 -1.82
C ILE A 18 -5.20 5.28 -1.36
N GLY A 19 -4.16 5.25 -2.21
CA GLY A 19 -2.85 5.79 -1.87
C GLY A 19 -2.88 7.30 -1.57
N LEU A 20 -3.64 8.07 -2.34
CA LEU A 20 -3.83 9.51 -2.09
C LEU A 20 -4.62 9.74 -0.80
N GLY A 21 -5.68 8.97 -0.55
CA GLY A 21 -6.43 9.05 0.71
C GLY A 21 -5.55 8.76 1.95
N ILE A 22 -4.65 7.76 1.85
CA ILE A 22 -3.67 7.49 2.90
C ILE A 22 -2.72 8.68 3.09
N ALA A 23 -2.23 9.27 1.99
CA ALA A 23 -1.33 10.43 2.03
C ALA A 23 -1.99 11.63 2.70
N GLU A 24 -3.25 11.94 2.37
CA GLU A 24 -4.03 13.01 3.00
C GLU A 24 -4.20 12.79 4.50
N CYS A 25 -4.52 11.57 4.90
CA CYS A 25 -4.60 11.18 6.31
C CYS A 25 -3.27 11.36 7.03
N TYR A 26 -2.17 10.95 6.41
CA TYR A 26 -0.84 11.05 7.00
C TYR A 26 -0.37 12.50 7.17
N ILE A 27 -0.58 13.35 6.15
CA ILE A 27 -0.31 14.81 6.24
C ILE A 27 -1.14 15.46 7.36
N ARG A 28 -2.42 15.10 7.48
CA ARG A 28 -3.32 15.58 8.54
C ARG A 28 -2.78 15.23 9.94
N GLU A 29 -2.14 14.08 10.08
CA GLU A 29 -1.57 13.59 11.34
C GLU A 29 -0.08 13.97 11.54
N GLY A 30 0.45 14.89 10.72
CA GLY A 30 1.77 15.49 10.92
C GLY A 30 2.95 14.72 10.32
N ALA A 31 2.70 13.73 9.46
CA ALA A 31 3.74 13.04 8.73
C ALA A 31 4.26 13.84 7.54
N LYS A 32 5.48 13.52 7.11
CA LYS A 32 6.01 13.83 5.77
C LYS A 32 5.81 12.64 4.85
N VAL A 33 5.48 12.87 3.58
CA VAL A 33 5.15 11.80 2.64
C VAL A 33 6.00 11.84 1.38
N VAL A 34 6.47 10.68 0.95
CA VAL A 34 7.00 10.46 -0.39
C VAL A 34 5.97 9.66 -1.17
N LEU A 35 5.53 10.21 -2.29
CA LEU A 35 4.49 9.64 -3.14
C LEU A 35 5.12 9.13 -4.42
N THR A 36 4.74 7.94 -4.86
CA THR A 36 5.21 7.45 -6.15
C THR A 36 4.08 7.10 -7.10
N ALA A 37 4.36 7.18 -8.38
CA ALA A 37 3.53 6.66 -9.45
C ALA A 37 4.40 6.35 -10.67
N ASN A 38 4.00 5.35 -11.48
CA ASN A 38 4.72 5.04 -12.70
C ASN A 38 4.38 6.01 -13.84
N HIS A 39 3.09 6.26 -14.08
CA HIS A 39 2.61 7.04 -15.24
C HIS A 39 1.92 8.36 -14.87
N ASN A 40 1.30 8.46 -13.68
CA ASN A 40 0.54 9.65 -13.29
C ASN A 40 1.44 10.75 -12.68
N VAL A 41 2.36 11.28 -13.49
CA VAL A 41 3.29 12.34 -13.07
C VAL A 41 2.56 13.62 -12.67
N ASP A 42 1.52 14.00 -13.42
CA ASP A 42 0.75 15.22 -13.12
C ASP A 42 -0.03 15.10 -11.79
N GLY A 43 -0.52 13.89 -11.48
CA GLY A 43 -1.09 13.61 -10.15
C GLY A 43 -0.07 13.82 -9.05
N GLY A 44 1.17 13.41 -9.27
CA GLY A 44 2.28 13.63 -8.34
C GLY A 44 2.58 15.12 -8.11
N LYS A 45 2.66 15.91 -9.16
CA LYS A 45 2.86 17.36 -9.07
C LYS A 45 1.74 18.04 -8.30
N ARG A 46 0.47 17.73 -8.62
CA ARG A 46 -0.69 18.27 -7.91
C ARG A 46 -0.70 17.90 -6.42
N ALA A 47 -0.28 16.67 -6.08
CA ALA A 47 -0.20 16.25 -4.69
C ALA A 47 0.86 17.03 -3.91
N VAL A 48 2.04 17.25 -4.49
CA VAL A 48 3.11 18.07 -3.87
C VAL A 48 2.66 19.53 -3.74
N GLU A 49 2.02 20.11 -4.76
CA GLU A 49 1.45 21.45 -4.70
C GLU A 49 0.41 21.59 -3.56
N LYS A 50 -0.45 20.58 -3.39
CA LYS A 50 -1.48 20.53 -2.33
C LYS A 50 -0.88 20.40 -0.93
N PHE A 51 0.13 19.54 -0.75
CA PHE A 51 0.67 19.20 0.58
C PHE A 51 1.80 20.10 1.05
N GLY A 52 2.45 20.78 0.12
CA GLY A 52 3.63 21.60 0.35
C GLY A 52 4.94 20.80 0.18
N ASP A 53 5.94 21.45 -0.40
CA ASP A 53 7.24 20.85 -0.71
C ASP A 53 8.07 20.52 0.54
N ASP A 54 7.80 21.19 1.65
CA ASP A 54 8.40 20.92 2.96
C ASP A 54 7.92 19.59 3.59
N LYS A 55 6.72 19.13 3.19
CA LYS A 55 6.07 17.92 3.74
C LYS A 55 5.94 16.78 2.74
N SER A 56 6.15 17.03 1.46
CA SER A 56 5.93 16.01 0.44
C SER A 56 7.02 15.98 -0.62
N LEU A 57 7.18 14.79 -1.24
CA LEU A 57 8.04 14.55 -2.39
C LEU A 57 7.31 13.63 -3.35
N PHE A 58 7.37 13.91 -4.64
CA PHE A 58 6.95 12.99 -5.68
C PHE A 58 8.16 12.38 -6.38
N VAL A 59 8.16 11.05 -6.56
CA VAL A 59 9.16 10.31 -7.34
C VAL A 59 8.42 9.45 -8.37
N GLN A 60 8.74 9.64 -9.65
CA GLN A 60 8.28 8.70 -10.68
C GLN A 60 8.98 7.37 -10.48
N MET A 61 8.23 6.27 -10.41
CA MET A 61 8.75 4.97 -10.00
C MET A 61 7.88 3.83 -10.55
N ASN A 62 8.52 2.85 -11.17
CA ASN A 62 7.94 1.54 -11.44
C ASN A 62 8.27 0.58 -10.28
N VAL A 63 7.28 0.17 -9.53
CA VAL A 63 7.47 -0.72 -8.36
C VAL A 63 8.05 -2.10 -8.73
N ALA A 64 7.95 -2.52 -9.99
CA ALA A 64 8.54 -3.76 -10.48
C ALA A 64 10.04 -3.63 -10.85
N ASP A 65 10.60 -2.42 -10.82
CA ASP A 65 12.00 -2.17 -11.12
C ASP A 65 12.83 -1.98 -9.83
N GLU A 66 13.87 -2.77 -9.69
CA GLU A 66 14.71 -2.76 -8.48
C GLU A 66 15.55 -1.48 -8.38
N GLY A 67 16.02 -0.93 -9.51
CA GLY A 67 16.78 0.31 -9.57
C GLY A 67 15.94 1.52 -9.14
N ASP A 68 14.65 1.56 -9.55
CA ASP A 68 13.72 2.61 -9.15
C ASP A 68 13.48 2.60 -7.62
N TRP A 69 13.48 1.43 -6.98
CA TRP A 69 13.41 1.34 -5.52
C TRP A 69 14.64 1.94 -4.83
N GLN A 70 15.84 1.60 -5.32
CA GLN A 70 17.10 2.14 -4.77
C GLN A 70 17.14 3.66 -4.87
N ASP A 71 16.80 4.21 -6.04
CA ASP A 71 16.74 5.65 -6.28
C ASP A 71 15.69 6.35 -5.41
N THR A 72 14.47 5.76 -5.28
CA THR A 72 13.40 6.33 -4.48
C THR A 72 13.75 6.36 -2.99
N ILE A 73 14.32 5.29 -2.46
CA ILE A 73 14.82 5.27 -1.07
C ILE A 73 15.90 6.32 -0.87
N GLN A 74 16.86 6.42 -1.79
CA GLN A 74 17.93 7.44 -1.66
C GLN A 74 17.35 8.84 -1.65
N LYS A 75 16.45 9.19 -2.57
CA LYS A 75 15.75 10.49 -2.60
C LYS A 75 14.94 10.76 -1.33
N THR A 76 14.34 9.73 -0.75
CA THR A 76 13.61 9.83 0.54
C THR A 76 14.57 10.23 1.66
N ILE A 77 15.71 9.56 1.75
CA ILE A 77 16.73 9.84 2.78
C ILE A 77 17.36 11.21 2.57
N ASP A 78 17.70 11.58 1.33
CA ASP A 78 18.30 12.89 1.01
C ASP A 78 17.37 14.05 1.40
N LYS A 79 16.06 13.90 1.19
CA LYS A 79 15.10 14.96 1.52
C LYS A 79 14.71 15.00 3.00
N PHE A 80 14.48 13.84 3.63
CA PHE A 80 13.88 13.78 4.96
C PHE A 80 14.75 13.11 6.03
N GLY A 81 15.91 12.55 5.66
CA GLY A 81 16.90 11.99 6.59
C GLY A 81 16.60 10.58 7.10
N LYS A 82 15.38 10.07 6.89
CA LYS A 82 14.93 8.76 7.43
C LYS A 82 13.75 8.19 6.65
N LEU A 83 13.38 6.94 6.97
CA LEU A 83 12.13 6.31 6.54
C LEU A 83 11.51 5.54 7.73
N ASP A 84 10.35 5.96 8.20
CA ASP A 84 9.66 5.34 9.34
C ASP A 84 8.54 4.41 8.90
N ILE A 85 7.87 4.71 7.77
CA ILE A 85 6.69 3.97 7.32
C ILE A 85 6.81 3.69 5.81
N LEU A 86 6.55 2.43 5.44
CA LEU A 86 6.29 2.06 4.05
C LEU A 86 4.82 1.65 3.90
N VAL A 87 4.13 2.20 2.91
CA VAL A 87 2.82 1.71 2.45
C VAL A 87 2.97 1.17 1.04
N ASN A 88 3.00 -0.15 0.90
CA ASN A 88 2.95 -0.85 -0.37
C ASN A 88 1.50 -0.86 -0.86
N ASN A 89 1.12 0.19 -1.61
CA ASN A 89 -0.25 0.36 -2.11
C ASN A 89 -0.35 0.21 -3.63
N ALA A 90 0.72 0.47 -4.38
CA ALA A 90 0.68 0.33 -5.84
C ALA A 90 0.21 -1.08 -6.26
N GLY A 91 -0.71 -1.12 -7.22
CA GLY A 91 -1.25 -2.36 -7.72
C GLY A 91 -2.18 -2.18 -8.91
N VAL A 92 -2.40 -3.24 -9.63
CA VAL A 92 -3.31 -3.33 -10.78
C VAL A 92 -4.27 -4.51 -10.61
N GLY A 93 -5.50 -4.39 -11.15
CA GLY A 93 -6.48 -5.47 -11.14
C GLY A 93 -6.12 -6.64 -12.06
N GLY A 94 -5.23 -6.39 -13.02
CA GLY A 94 -4.87 -7.36 -14.05
C GLY A 94 -5.97 -7.52 -15.11
N VAL A 95 -5.79 -8.51 -15.96
CA VAL A 95 -6.77 -8.90 -16.99
C VAL A 95 -7.75 -9.90 -16.38
N ASN A 96 -9.05 -9.61 -16.55
CA ASN A 96 -10.11 -10.51 -16.11
C ASN A 96 -10.37 -11.60 -17.14
N GLY A 97 -10.55 -12.84 -16.67
CA GLY A 97 -10.88 -13.99 -17.50
C GLY A 97 -10.65 -15.31 -16.75
N PRO A 98 -11.18 -16.43 -17.25
CA PRO A 98 -10.91 -17.72 -16.68
C PRO A 98 -9.41 -18.09 -16.85
N VAL A 99 -8.88 -18.93 -15.97
CA VAL A 99 -7.44 -19.21 -15.88
C VAL A 99 -6.84 -19.74 -17.19
N GLU A 100 -7.60 -20.54 -17.94
CA GLU A 100 -7.17 -21.11 -19.22
C GLU A 100 -7.05 -20.08 -20.36
N SER A 101 -7.65 -18.90 -20.23
CA SER A 101 -7.57 -17.83 -21.23
C SER A 101 -6.55 -16.75 -20.88
N LEU A 102 -6.01 -16.73 -19.65
CA LEU A 102 -5.06 -15.72 -19.21
C LEU A 102 -3.70 -15.96 -19.85
N SER A 103 -3.16 -14.94 -20.55
CA SER A 103 -1.81 -15.05 -21.08
C SER A 103 -0.74 -15.06 -19.97
N LEU A 104 0.38 -15.75 -20.20
CA LEU A 104 1.52 -15.70 -19.26
C LEU A 104 2.04 -14.26 -19.08
N LYS A 105 1.98 -13.45 -20.12
CA LYS A 105 2.38 -12.03 -20.07
C LYS A 105 1.52 -11.23 -19.10
N ASP A 106 0.19 -11.36 -19.17
CA ASP A 106 -0.73 -10.63 -18.30
C ASP A 106 -0.66 -11.12 -16.85
N TRP A 107 -0.49 -12.43 -16.68
CA TRP A 107 -0.18 -13.03 -15.39
C TRP A 107 1.09 -12.40 -14.78
N GLN A 108 2.21 -12.44 -15.53
CA GLN A 108 3.50 -11.96 -15.05
C GLN A 108 3.46 -10.48 -14.72
N GLN A 109 2.83 -9.64 -15.57
CA GLN A 109 2.67 -8.21 -15.30
C GLN A 109 1.95 -7.95 -13.97
N THR A 110 0.88 -8.70 -13.69
CA THR A 110 0.13 -8.57 -12.43
C THR A 110 0.98 -8.98 -11.23
N ILE A 111 1.71 -10.08 -11.34
CA ILE A 111 2.62 -10.58 -10.28
C ILE A 111 3.76 -9.58 -10.06
N ASP A 112 4.38 -9.07 -11.12
CA ASP A 112 5.52 -8.16 -11.01
C ASP A 112 5.13 -6.86 -10.29
N ILE A 113 3.97 -6.29 -10.60
CA ILE A 113 3.52 -5.06 -9.96
C ILE A 113 3.04 -5.33 -8.53
N ASN A 114 2.13 -6.30 -8.35
CA ASN A 114 1.39 -6.45 -7.09
C ASN A 114 2.17 -7.21 -6.01
N LEU A 115 3.04 -8.15 -6.40
CA LEU A 115 3.74 -9.04 -5.47
C LEU A 115 5.25 -8.80 -5.47
N THR A 116 5.91 -8.83 -6.63
CA THR A 116 7.35 -8.55 -6.72
C THR A 116 7.63 -7.12 -6.25
N GLY A 117 6.79 -6.13 -6.63
CA GLY A 117 6.88 -4.76 -6.16
C GLY A 117 6.78 -4.64 -4.64
N ASN A 118 5.87 -5.39 -3.99
CA ASN A 118 5.78 -5.41 -2.52
C ASN A 118 7.01 -6.03 -1.87
N PHE A 119 7.52 -7.12 -2.44
CA PHE A 119 8.77 -7.74 -1.97
C PHE A 119 9.95 -6.76 -2.04
N LEU A 120 10.13 -6.08 -3.17
CA LEU A 120 11.18 -5.07 -3.34
C LEU A 120 11.00 -3.93 -2.33
N GLY A 121 9.77 -3.48 -2.13
CA GLY A 121 9.42 -2.46 -1.13
C GLY A 121 9.84 -2.86 0.28
N GLU A 122 9.45 -4.04 0.73
CA GLU A 122 9.87 -4.57 2.03
C GLU A 122 11.40 -4.67 2.13
N LYS A 123 12.07 -5.22 1.11
CA LYS A 123 13.53 -5.38 1.07
C LYS A 123 14.24 -4.05 1.30
N TYR A 124 13.92 -3.04 0.50
CA TYR A 124 14.62 -1.75 0.54
C TYR A 124 14.21 -0.87 1.72
N ALA A 125 12.93 -0.91 2.12
CA ALA A 125 12.49 -0.19 3.30
C ALA A 125 13.12 -0.74 4.59
N ILE A 126 13.18 -2.07 4.76
CA ILE A 126 13.82 -2.69 5.92
C ILE A 126 15.30 -2.29 6.00
N GLN A 127 16.02 -2.30 4.88
CA GLN A 127 17.42 -1.87 4.82
C GLN A 127 17.56 -0.39 5.24
N ALA A 128 16.70 0.49 4.72
CA ALA A 128 16.70 1.91 5.06
C ALA A 128 16.34 2.15 6.53
N MET A 129 15.30 1.49 7.05
CA MET A 129 14.88 1.61 8.43
C MET A 129 15.95 1.13 9.41
N LYS A 130 16.64 0.03 9.09
CA LYS A 130 17.79 -0.46 9.90
C LYS A 130 18.93 0.55 9.94
N LYS A 131 19.19 1.23 8.83
CA LYS A 131 20.33 2.15 8.70
C LYS A 131 20.03 3.57 9.20
N TYR A 132 18.85 4.10 8.95
CA TYR A 132 18.51 5.51 9.12
C TYR A 132 17.41 5.81 10.15
N SER A 133 16.72 4.78 10.67
CA SER A 133 15.60 4.93 11.60
C SER A 133 15.77 4.10 12.87
N ASN A 134 17.02 3.87 13.30
CA ASN A 134 17.34 3.08 14.52
C ASN A 134 16.70 1.69 14.53
N ALA A 135 16.56 1.05 13.37
CA ALA A 135 15.89 -0.24 13.18
C ALA A 135 14.45 -0.27 13.70
N LYS A 136 13.75 0.88 13.62
CA LYS A 136 12.32 1.01 13.94
C LYS A 136 11.52 1.38 12.69
N GLY A 137 10.32 0.83 12.59
CA GLY A 137 9.46 1.18 11.47
C GLY A 137 8.14 0.42 11.41
N SER A 138 7.33 0.79 10.44
CA SER A 138 6.07 0.09 10.11
C SER A 138 5.95 -0.10 8.61
N ILE A 139 5.68 -1.32 8.19
CA ILE A 139 5.37 -1.66 6.79
C ILE A 139 3.90 -2.08 6.73
N ILE A 140 3.16 -1.49 5.80
CA ILE A 140 1.74 -1.71 5.60
C ILE A 140 1.54 -2.15 4.16
N ASN A 141 1.15 -3.39 3.97
CA ASN A 141 0.88 -3.96 2.65
C ASN A 141 -0.61 -3.86 2.34
N ILE A 142 -0.99 -3.11 1.31
CA ILE A 142 -2.38 -3.07 0.84
C ILE A 142 -2.64 -4.29 -0.02
N SER A 143 -3.25 -5.29 0.60
CA SER A 143 -3.72 -6.49 -0.06
C SER A 143 -5.13 -6.26 -0.66
N SER A 144 -6.06 -7.16 -0.40
CA SER A 144 -7.47 -7.11 -0.81
C SER A 144 -8.23 -8.23 -0.12
N VAL A 145 -9.55 -8.16 -0.06
CA VAL A 145 -10.39 -9.34 0.21
C VAL A 145 -10.12 -10.48 -0.78
N ALA A 146 -9.65 -10.17 -2.00
CA ALA A 146 -9.20 -11.14 -2.98
C ALA A 146 -7.95 -11.93 -2.57
N GLY A 147 -7.21 -11.45 -1.56
CA GLY A 147 -6.10 -12.19 -0.94
C GLY A 147 -6.54 -13.16 0.16
N LEU A 148 -7.79 -13.08 0.58
CA LEU A 148 -8.40 -13.96 1.58
C LEU A 148 -9.22 -15.07 0.91
N VAL A 149 -9.84 -14.74 -0.21
CA VAL A 149 -10.67 -15.66 -1.02
C VAL A 149 -10.42 -15.42 -2.49
N GLY A 150 -10.57 -16.47 -3.30
CA GLY A 150 -10.44 -16.35 -4.75
C GLY A 150 -11.60 -15.56 -5.35
N LEU A 151 -11.29 -14.64 -6.25
CA LEU A 151 -12.29 -13.99 -7.09
C LEU A 151 -12.42 -14.73 -8.41
N PRO A 152 -13.63 -15.11 -8.82
CA PRO A 152 -13.86 -15.63 -10.17
C PRO A 152 -13.32 -14.66 -11.22
N LEU A 153 -12.74 -15.16 -12.29
CA LEU A 153 -12.20 -14.36 -13.40
C LEU A 153 -11.03 -13.42 -13.07
N SER A 154 -10.44 -13.52 -11.86
CA SER A 154 -9.28 -12.68 -11.48
C SER A 154 -8.16 -13.53 -10.85
N PRO A 155 -7.66 -14.60 -11.55
CA PRO A 155 -6.71 -15.53 -10.94
C PRO A 155 -5.36 -14.89 -10.62
N ALA A 156 -4.80 -14.05 -11.49
CA ALA A 156 -3.52 -13.38 -11.26
C ALA A 156 -3.62 -12.38 -10.08
N TYR A 157 -4.70 -11.60 -10.03
CA TYR A 157 -4.93 -10.66 -8.94
C TYR A 157 -5.06 -11.39 -7.59
N SER A 158 -5.93 -12.41 -7.52
CA SER A 158 -6.13 -13.20 -6.30
C SER A 158 -4.82 -13.85 -5.83
N ALA A 159 -4.06 -14.45 -6.74
CA ALA A 159 -2.76 -15.05 -6.44
C ALA A 159 -1.77 -13.99 -5.91
N SER A 160 -1.70 -12.81 -6.55
CA SER A 160 -0.81 -11.73 -6.12
C SER A 160 -1.16 -11.20 -4.73
N LYS A 161 -2.45 -11.01 -4.43
CA LYS A 161 -2.91 -10.50 -3.13
C LYS A 161 -2.83 -11.57 -2.03
N GLY A 162 -3.03 -12.85 -2.36
CA GLY A 162 -2.73 -13.98 -1.48
C GLY A 162 -1.23 -14.08 -1.17
N GLY A 163 -0.37 -13.88 -2.19
CA GLY A 163 1.07 -13.80 -2.02
C GLY A 163 1.50 -12.66 -1.11
N THR A 164 0.94 -11.46 -1.30
CA THR A 164 1.17 -10.29 -0.42
C THR A 164 0.81 -10.59 1.04
N ARG A 165 -0.33 -11.25 1.27
CA ARG A 165 -0.77 -11.68 2.59
C ARG A 165 0.27 -12.54 3.29
N LEU A 166 0.74 -13.63 2.64
CA LEU A 166 1.72 -14.54 3.23
C LEU A 166 3.12 -13.94 3.29
N LEU A 167 3.51 -13.08 2.36
CA LEU A 167 4.76 -12.32 2.44
C LEU A 167 4.78 -11.46 3.73
N THR A 168 3.66 -10.77 4.03
CA THR A 168 3.49 -10.00 5.28
C THR A 168 3.79 -10.85 6.52
N HIS A 169 3.20 -12.04 6.62
CA HIS A 169 3.40 -12.93 7.76
C HIS A 169 4.86 -13.41 7.87
N ALA A 170 5.45 -13.83 6.74
CA ALA A 170 6.82 -14.34 6.71
C ALA A 170 7.82 -13.26 7.12
N THR A 171 7.66 -12.03 6.61
CA THR A 171 8.54 -10.90 6.93
C THR A 171 8.38 -10.46 8.39
N ALA A 172 7.14 -10.34 8.88
CA ALA A 172 6.85 -9.99 10.27
C ALA A 172 7.50 -10.99 11.25
N LEU A 173 7.31 -12.30 10.99
CA LEU A 173 7.89 -13.35 11.82
C LEU A 173 9.43 -13.32 11.79
N SER A 174 10.02 -13.17 10.60
CA SER A 174 11.47 -13.11 10.43
C SER A 174 12.10 -11.92 11.19
N LEU A 175 11.50 -10.73 11.10
CA LEU A 175 11.99 -9.54 11.81
C LEU A 175 11.84 -9.68 13.32
N ALA A 176 10.73 -10.25 13.80
CA ALA A 176 10.51 -10.52 15.22
C ALA A 176 11.55 -11.51 15.80
N GLN A 177 11.86 -12.58 15.06
CA GLN A 177 12.91 -13.53 15.45
C GLN A 177 14.30 -12.88 15.49
N GLN A 178 14.58 -11.92 14.61
CA GLN A 178 15.81 -11.12 14.61
C GLN A 178 15.82 -10.03 15.70
N LYS A 179 14.73 -9.85 16.48
CA LYS A 179 14.54 -8.80 17.48
C LYS A 179 14.66 -7.38 16.88
N VAL A 180 14.21 -7.21 15.63
CA VAL A 180 14.15 -5.91 14.93
C VAL A 180 12.80 -5.28 15.17
N ASP A 181 12.76 -4.02 15.60
CA ASP A 181 11.53 -3.27 15.93
C ASP A 181 10.88 -2.66 14.69
N ILE A 182 10.72 -3.49 13.63
CA ILE A 182 9.98 -3.15 12.41
C ILE A 182 8.77 -4.08 12.33
N ARG A 183 7.58 -3.51 12.31
CA ARG A 183 6.31 -4.25 12.20
C ARG A 183 5.87 -4.33 10.75
N VAL A 184 5.25 -5.44 10.38
CA VAL A 184 4.69 -5.65 9.04
C VAL A 184 3.28 -6.16 9.17
N ASN A 185 2.29 -5.44 8.60
CA ASN A 185 0.88 -5.81 8.65
C ASN A 185 0.24 -5.66 7.27
N SER A 186 -0.88 -6.32 7.05
CA SER A 186 -1.66 -6.19 5.81
C SER A 186 -3.04 -5.60 6.07
N VAL A 187 -3.48 -4.76 5.12
CA VAL A 187 -4.85 -4.26 5.06
C VAL A 187 -5.54 -4.92 3.86
N HIS A 188 -6.77 -5.37 4.05
CA HIS A 188 -7.56 -6.08 3.06
C HIS A 188 -8.85 -5.29 2.75
N PRO A 189 -8.79 -4.28 1.84
CA PRO A 189 -9.96 -3.54 1.44
C PRO A 189 -10.97 -4.42 0.70
N GLY A 190 -12.26 -4.15 0.91
CA GLY A 190 -13.32 -4.52 -0.01
C GLY A 190 -13.41 -3.53 -1.19
N TRP A 191 -14.63 -3.22 -1.62
CA TRP A 191 -14.84 -2.21 -2.66
C TRP A 191 -14.70 -0.79 -2.09
N ILE A 192 -13.72 -0.06 -2.60
CA ILE A 192 -13.45 1.33 -2.25
C ILE A 192 -13.76 2.22 -3.45
N ALA A 193 -14.52 3.30 -3.23
CA ALA A 193 -14.90 4.27 -4.25
C ALA A 193 -13.67 5.05 -4.73
N THR A 194 -13.17 4.68 -5.91
CA THR A 194 -12.03 5.30 -6.57
C THR A 194 -12.33 5.41 -8.07
N ASP A 195 -11.56 6.20 -8.79
CA ASP A 195 -11.73 6.38 -10.25
C ASP A 195 -11.52 5.08 -11.05
N ILE A 196 -11.00 4.01 -10.44
CA ILE A 196 -10.84 2.70 -11.08
C ILE A 196 -12.17 1.96 -11.17
N VAL A 197 -13.15 2.27 -10.31
CA VAL A 197 -14.47 1.63 -10.31
C VAL A 197 -15.38 2.33 -11.33
N PRO A 198 -15.76 1.66 -12.44
CA PRO A 198 -16.65 2.28 -13.41
C PRO A 198 -18.03 2.55 -12.82
N LYS A 199 -18.56 3.76 -13.03
CA LYS A 199 -19.85 4.20 -12.47
C LYS A 199 -21.03 3.31 -12.86
N GLU A 200 -20.97 2.70 -14.04
CA GLU A 200 -22.00 1.77 -14.52
C GLU A 200 -22.14 0.52 -13.64
N TYR A 201 -21.09 0.09 -12.96
CA TYR A 201 -21.12 -1.08 -12.07
C TYR A 201 -21.38 -0.73 -10.61
N GLU A 202 -21.41 0.54 -10.25
CA GLU A 202 -21.54 1.00 -8.86
C GLU A 202 -22.73 0.39 -8.13
N LYS A 203 -23.94 0.45 -8.73
CA LYS A 203 -25.15 -0.11 -8.14
C LYS A 203 -25.07 -1.62 -7.93
N GLN A 204 -24.48 -2.33 -8.90
CA GLN A 204 -24.26 -3.77 -8.78
C GLN A 204 -23.28 -4.11 -7.67
N ILE A 205 -22.17 -3.37 -7.60
CA ILE A 205 -21.16 -3.53 -6.55
C ILE A 205 -21.78 -3.27 -5.17
N VAL A 206 -22.46 -2.13 -4.99
CA VAL A 206 -23.11 -1.75 -3.74
C VAL A 206 -24.10 -2.82 -3.26
N SER A 207 -24.83 -3.46 -4.18
CA SER A 207 -25.78 -4.54 -3.81
C SER A 207 -25.09 -5.78 -3.22
N THR A 208 -23.77 -5.94 -3.39
CA THR A 208 -22.98 -7.05 -2.83
C THR A 208 -22.33 -6.71 -1.48
N ILE A 209 -22.45 -5.45 -1.03
CA ILE A 209 -21.83 -4.98 0.21
C ILE A 209 -22.90 -4.89 1.31
N PRO A 210 -22.80 -5.68 2.40
CA PRO A 210 -23.84 -5.73 3.43
C PRO A 210 -24.16 -4.38 4.09
N VAL A 211 -23.17 -3.48 4.27
CA VAL A 211 -23.44 -2.12 4.83
C VAL A 211 -24.10 -1.18 3.82
N GLY A 212 -24.29 -1.57 2.57
CA GLY A 212 -25.07 -0.83 1.57
C GLY A 212 -24.37 0.32 0.87
N HIS A 213 -23.05 0.46 1.02
CA HIS A 213 -22.24 1.44 0.31
C HIS A 213 -20.80 0.95 0.15
N MET A 214 -20.06 1.48 -0.81
CA MET A 214 -18.60 1.29 -0.90
C MET A 214 -17.90 2.09 0.20
N GLY A 215 -16.73 1.61 0.64
CA GLY A 215 -15.84 2.39 1.46
C GLY A 215 -15.22 3.56 0.67
N GLU A 216 -14.67 4.52 1.38
CA GLU A 216 -13.92 5.65 0.81
C GLU A 216 -12.41 5.47 1.04
N PRO A 217 -11.52 6.11 0.25
CA PRO A 217 -10.08 6.08 0.47
C PRO A 217 -9.66 6.45 1.90
N VAL A 218 -10.40 7.34 2.56
CA VAL A 218 -10.16 7.74 3.95
C VAL A 218 -10.34 6.59 4.94
N ASP A 219 -11.25 5.64 4.69
CA ASP A 219 -11.46 4.49 5.57
C ASP A 219 -10.20 3.62 5.65
N ILE A 220 -9.48 3.51 4.53
CA ILE A 220 -8.18 2.84 4.48
C ILE A 220 -7.08 3.72 5.09
N GLY A 221 -7.19 5.04 4.90
CA GLY A 221 -6.28 6.00 5.52
C GLY A 221 -6.29 5.94 7.04
N GLU A 222 -7.46 5.83 7.67
CA GLU A 222 -7.61 5.80 9.13
C GLU A 222 -6.96 4.56 9.76
N ILE A 223 -7.16 3.37 9.20
CA ILE A 223 -6.45 2.18 9.69
C ILE A 223 -4.94 2.27 9.45
N CYS A 224 -4.50 2.88 8.33
CA CYS A 224 -3.08 3.11 8.06
C CYS A 224 -2.45 4.11 9.05
N ILE A 225 -3.19 5.12 9.55
CA ILE A 225 -2.70 5.97 10.65
C ILE A 225 -2.40 5.12 11.89
N TYR A 226 -3.35 4.29 12.33
CA TYR A 226 -3.14 3.39 13.47
C TYR A 226 -1.90 2.51 13.26
N LEU A 227 -1.79 1.86 12.10
CA LEU A 227 -0.67 0.96 11.79
C LEU A 227 0.67 1.68 11.65
N GLY A 228 0.70 2.92 11.16
CA GLY A 228 1.90 3.76 11.06
C GLY A 228 2.35 4.35 12.39
N SER A 229 1.44 4.47 13.36
CA SER A 229 1.70 5.08 14.66
C SER A 229 2.28 4.10 15.68
N ASP A 230 2.76 4.63 16.81
CA ASP A 230 3.25 3.83 17.93
C ASP A 230 2.12 3.15 18.74
N GLU A 231 0.85 3.48 18.44
CA GLU A 231 -0.32 2.85 19.06
C GLU A 231 -0.45 1.36 18.68
N SER A 232 0.03 0.99 17.49
CA SER A 232 -0.03 -0.38 16.97
C SER A 232 1.19 -1.24 17.30
N LYS A 233 1.91 -0.91 18.37
CA LYS A 233 3.16 -1.59 18.75
C LYS A 233 3.06 -3.11 18.94
N PHE A 234 1.86 -3.64 19.18
CA PHE A 234 1.61 -5.08 19.34
C PHE A 234 0.93 -5.72 18.12
N ALA A 235 0.60 -4.93 17.09
CA ALA A 235 0.09 -5.42 15.80
C ALA A 235 1.28 -5.73 14.88
N ASN A 236 1.59 -7.02 14.70
CA ASN A 236 2.68 -7.48 13.83
C ASN A 236 2.29 -8.82 13.19
N GLY A 237 2.32 -8.90 11.88
CA GLY A 237 1.80 -10.01 11.10
C GLY A 237 0.26 -10.08 11.10
N ALA A 238 -0.43 -9.02 11.45
CA ALA A 238 -1.88 -8.99 11.53
C ALA A 238 -2.54 -8.61 10.19
N GLU A 239 -3.77 -9.08 10.01
CA GLU A 239 -4.63 -8.82 8.85
C GLU A 239 -5.78 -7.91 9.27
N PHE A 240 -5.96 -6.79 8.59
CA PHE A 240 -7.02 -5.82 8.87
C PHE A 240 -7.99 -5.77 7.70
N VAL A 241 -9.16 -6.37 7.86
CA VAL A 241 -10.20 -6.40 6.82
C VAL A 241 -11.07 -5.16 6.96
N ILE A 242 -11.19 -4.37 5.88
CA ILE A 242 -11.98 -3.13 5.80
C ILE A 242 -12.88 -3.24 4.57
N ASP A 243 -14.04 -3.90 4.71
CA ASP A 243 -14.81 -4.38 3.56
C ASP A 243 -16.34 -4.23 3.69
N GLY A 244 -16.83 -3.53 4.72
CA GLY A 244 -18.27 -3.38 4.92
C GLY A 244 -19.00 -4.69 5.19
N ALA A 245 -18.37 -5.64 5.90
CA ALA A 245 -18.84 -6.97 6.22
C ALA A 245 -19.00 -7.92 5.00
N GLN A 246 -18.35 -7.59 3.87
CA GLN A 246 -18.44 -8.41 2.65
C GLN A 246 -17.87 -9.81 2.85
N ARG A 247 -17.02 -10.01 3.86
CA ARG A 247 -16.34 -11.28 4.20
C ARG A 247 -16.58 -11.73 5.65
N ALA A 248 -17.56 -11.16 6.32
CA ALA A 248 -17.95 -11.61 7.65
C ALA A 248 -18.67 -12.97 7.63
#